data_c7d5a1eb7d763c6ca644aa2fa0a00351
#
_entry.id   c7d5a1eb7d763c6ca644aa2fa0a00351
#
_cell.length_a   1.000
_cell.length_b   1.000
_cell.length_c   1.000
_cell.angle_alpha   90.00
_cell.angle_beta   90.00
_cell.angle_gamma   90.00
#
_symmetry.space_group_name_H-M   'P 1'
#
loop_
_entity.id
_entity.type
_entity.pdbx_description
1 polymer ?
#
loop_
_entity_poly.entity_id
_entity_poly.type
_entity_poly.pdbx_seq_one_letter_code
_entity_poly.pdbx_strand_id
1 'polypeptide(L)'
;EFLLAHDRDQFVELINKASPDEPMNPVFHEMLTDYYRKFQLTGGMPEVIQKVVENNSVLDGLNVLSDLSISIRDDFSKYRKRVPESRIREVFASIVEQAGAKFVYSNVVAKASLPQIKETLDLLIMAGLAFPVYHTSANGFPLGAQIDPKKFKVLLYDTGIFQHILGLNIREYLVVEEMDMVNKGSLAEIYAGLELIKSSSILEKPQLFYWHRLERGSNAEVDYVIRQGDEIVPVEIKSGYSGKMQSMRLFMKEKNLKRGIRSSLENFGRDGNIEIIPLYAISTLIKDN
;
A
#
# COMPACT_ATOMS: atom_id res chain seq x y z
N GLU A 1 -6.28 -14.38 0.01
CA GLU A 1 -5.21 -15.38 0.24
C GLU A 1 -4.86 -15.50 1.72
N PHE A 2 -4.56 -14.41 2.44
CA PHE A 2 -4.21 -14.44 3.87
C PHE A 2 -5.31 -15.09 4.74
N LEU A 3 -6.58 -14.70 4.55
CA LEU A 3 -7.72 -15.30 5.25
C LEU A 3 -7.89 -16.77 4.90
N LEU A 4 -7.71 -17.14 3.63
CA LEU A 4 -7.78 -18.53 3.16
C LEU A 4 -6.70 -19.40 3.82
N ALA A 5 -5.48 -18.88 3.94
CA ALA A 5 -4.40 -19.58 4.63
C ALA A 5 -4.71 -19.85 6.13
N HIS A 6 -5.61 -19.07 6.72
CA HIS A 6 -6.08 -19.24 8.10
C HIS A 6 -7.40 -20.01 8.19
N ASP A 7 -7.85 -20.71 7.14
CA ASP A 7 -9.14 -21.42 7.06
C ASP A 7 -10.33 -20.49 7.37
N ARG A 8 -10.33 -19.29 6.79
CA ARG A 8 -11.36 -18.26 6.99
C ARG A 8 -12.09 -17.88 5.69
N ASP A 9 -12.45 -18.88 4.88
CA ASP A 9 -13.19 -18.69 3.62
C ASP A 9 -14.48 -17.91 3.81
N GLN A 10 -15.19 -18.16 4.92
CA GLN A 10 -16.42 -17.46 5.27
C GLN A 10 -16.24 -15.94 5.38
N PHE A 11 -15.08 -15.47 5.87
CA PHE A 11 -14.80 -14.04 5.95
C PHE A 11 -14.61 -13.41 4.57
N VAL A 12 -14.04 -14.16 3.62
CA VAL A 12 -13.92 -13.70 2.23
C VAL A 12 -15.30 -13.52 1.61
N GLU A 13 -16.22 -14.45 1.86
CA GLU A 13 -17.61 -14.32 1.38
C GLU A 13 -18.34 -13.14 2.03
N LEU A 14 -18.15 -12.93 3.35
CA LEU A 14 -18.75 -11.81 4.05
C LEU A 14 -18.23 -10.47 3.52
N ILE A 15 -16.91 -10.32 3.29
CA ILE A 15 -16.32 -9.13 2.69
C ILE A 15 -16.95 -8.86 1.31
N ASN A 16 -17.14 -9.90 0.50
CA ASN A 16 -17.69 -9.76 -0.85
C ASN A 16 -19.18 -9.36 -0.88
N LYS A 17 -19.92 -9.68 0.19
CA LYS A 17 -21.35 -9.33 0.31
C LYS A 17 -21.59 -7.97 0.95
N ALA A 18 -20.66 -7.53 1.80
CA ALA A 18 -20.79 -6.25 2.51
C ALA A 18 -20.62 -5.06 1.57
N SER A 19 -21.31 -3.98 1.87
CA SER A 19 -21.27 -2.73 1.10
C SER A 19 -21.51 -1.53 2.02
N PRO A 20 -21.32 -0.30 1.55
CA PRO A 20 -21.69 0.91 2.31
C PRO A 20 -23.16 0.98 2.72
N ASP A 21 -24.05 0.30 1.98
CA ASP A 21 -25.49 0.25 2.26
C ASP A 21 -25.87 -0.96 3.11
N GLU A 22 -25.03 -2.01 3.13
CA GLU A 22 -25.16 -3.21 3.94
C GLU A 22 -23.87 -3.46 4.72
N PRO A 23 -23.64 -2.75 5.84
CA PRO A 23 -22.39 -2.85 6.60
C PRO A 23 -22.18 -4.24 7.18
N MET A 24 -20.93 -4.58 7.40
CA MET A 24 -20.52 -5.79 8.09
C MET A 24 -21.08 -5.85 9.51
N ASN A 25 -21.49 -7.03 9.98
CA ASN A 25 -21.81 -7.21 11.39
C ASN A 25 -20.62 -6.75 12.26
N PRO A 26 -20.85 -5.94 13.32
CA PRO A 26 -19.76 -5.36 14.13
C PRO A 26 -18.77 -6.39 14.68
N VAL A 27 -19.24 -7.57 15.09
CA VAL A 27 -18.36 -8.66 15.61
C VAL A 27 -17.41 -9.16 14.52
N PHE A 28 -17.92 -9.40 13.32
CA PHE A 28 -17.07 -9.84 12.20
C PHE A 28 -16.15 -8.72 11.69
N HIS A 29 -16.61 -7.47 11.75
CA HIS A 29 -15.77 -6.32 11.44
C HIS A 29 -14.56 -6.23 12.36
N GLU A 30 -14.76 -6.42 13.67
CA GLU A 30 -13.68 -6.41 14.66
C GLU A 30 -12.69 -7.56 14.40
N MET A 31 -13.20 -8.79 14.21
CA MET A 31 -12.37 -9.94 13.88
C MET A 31 -11.53 -9.72 12.60
N LEU A 32 -12.13 -9.16 11.55
CA LEU A 32 -11.43 -8.85 10.29
C LEU A 32 -10.40 -7.73 10.48
N THR A 33 -10.67 -6.76 11.33
CA THR A 33 -9.71 -5.70 11.69
C THR A 33 -8.50 -6.30 12.41
N ASP A 34 -8.68 -7.32 13.25
CA ASP A 34 -7.57 -8.02 13.91
C ASP A 34 -6.74 -8.86 12.91
N TYR A 35 -7.39 -9.52 11.94
CA TYR A 35 -6.67 -10.17 10.84
C TYR A 35 -5.88 -9.17 9.99
N TYR A 36 -6.44 -8.00 9.70
CA TYR A 36 -5.72 -6.93 9.01
C TYR A 36 -4.48 -6.47 9.81
N ARG A 37 -4.61 -6.26 11.12
CA ARG A 37 -3.48 -5.92 11.99
C ARG A 37 -2.39 -6.99 11.98
N LYS A 38 -2.77 -8.27 12.05
CA LYS A 38 -1.84 -9.40 11.93
C LYS A 38 -1.11 -9.38 10.59
N PHE A 39 -1.86 -9.18 9.48
CA PHE A 39 -1.28 -9.07 8.15
C PHE A 39 -0.28 -7.90 8.05
N GLN A 40 -0.61 -6.76 8.62
CA GLN A 40 0.34 -5.63 8.63
C GLN A 40 1.66 -6.00 9.30
N LEU A 41 1.65 -6.81 10.35
CA LEU A 41 2.86 -7.24 11.07
C LEU A 41 3.68 -8.26 10.27
N THR A 42 3.01 -9.25 9.72
CA THR A 42 3.65 -10.39 9.06
C THR A 42 3.94 -10.16 7.59
N GLY A 43 3.22 -9.23 6.96
CA GLY A 43 3.17 -9.12 5.51
C GLY A 43 2.43 -10.27 4.86
N GLY A 44 2.62 -10.42 3.54
CA GLY A 44 1.97 -11.44 2.72
C GLY A 44 2.93 -12.48 2.14
N MET A 45 4.17 -12.57 2.63
CA MET A 45 5.13 -13.56 2.13
C MET A 45 4.69 -14.98 2.48
N PRO A 46 4.54 -15.91 1.49
CA PRO A 46 3.93 -17.22 1.71
C PRO A 46 4.57 -18.04 2.82
N GLU A 47 5.90 -18.07 2.87
CA GLU A 47 6.65 -18.82 3.90
C GLU A 47 6.40 -18.27 5.31
N VAL A 48 6.29 -16.93 5.44
CA VAL A 48 5.97 -16.29 6.72
C VAL A 48 4.57 -16.69 7.18
N ILE A 49 3.58 -16.59 6.27
CA ILE A 49 2.19 -16.93 6.59
C ILE A 49 2.04 -18.42 6.93
N GLN A 50 2.67 -19.28 6.14
CA GLN A 50 2.68 -20.72 6.43
C GLN A 50 3.18 -20.98 7.86
N LYS A 51 4.29 -20.35 8.25
CA LYS A 51 4.87 -20.54 9.58
C LYS A 51 3.99 -20.00 10.70
N VAL A 52 3.34 -18.86 10.48
CA VAL A 52 2.36 -18.31 11.43
C VAL A 52 1.20 -19.26 11.64
N VAL A 53 0.66 -19.84 10.57
CA VAL A 53 -0.49 -20.76 10.63
C VAL A 53 -0.10 -22.08 11.28
N GLU A 54 0.99 -22.72 10.85
CA GLU A 54 1.48 -24.01 11.37
C GLU A 54 1.70 -23.97 12.89
N ASN A 55 2.32 -22.91 13.39
CA ASN A 55 2.70 -22.78 14.79
C ASN A 55 1.69 -21.97 15.63
N ASN A 56 0.66 -21.41 15.00
CA ASN A 56 -0.24 -20.42 15.61
C ASN A 56 0.53 -19.32 16.36
N SER A 57 1.63 -18.86 15.77
CA SER A 57 2.61 -17.96 16.39
C SER A 57 3.07 -16.88 15.38
N VAL A 58 2.66 -15.66 15.62
CA VAL A 58 3.16 -14.49 14.84
C VAL A 58 4.68 -14.38 14.99
N LEU A 59 5.22 -14.65 16.18
CA LEU A 59 6.67 -14.53 16.46
C LEU A 59 7.50 -15.47 15.57
N ASP A 60 7.02 -16.69 15.33
CA ASP A 60 7.73 -17.64 14.46
C ASP A 60 7.73 -17.19 13.00
N GLY A 61 6.64 -16.61 12.54
CA GLY A 61 6.59 -15.96 11.23
C GLY A 61 7.59 -14.81 11.08
N LEU A 62 7.79 -14.04 12.15
CA LEU A 62 8.75 -12.92 12.14
C LEU A 62 10.21 -13.36 12.09
N ASN A 63 10.54 -14.53 12.64
CA ASN A 63 11.87 -15.11 12.47
C ASN A 63 12.12 -15.45 10.98
N VAL A 64 11.14 -16.07 10.32
CA VAL A 64 11.20 -16.33 8.86
C VAL A 64 11.29 -15.03 8.06
N LEU A 65 10.54 -14.01 8.45
CA LEU A 65 10.60 -12.69 7.80
C LEU A 65 11.99 -12.07 7.88
N SER A 66 12.67 -12.22 9.01
CA SER A 66 14.06 -11.78 9.20
C SER A 66 15.00 -12.50 8.23
N ASP A 67 14.91 -13.82 8.14
CA ASP A 67 15.75 -14.63 7.25
C ASP A 67 15.49 -14.29 5.77
N LEU A 68 14.22 -14.09 5.39
CA LEU A 68 13.86 -13.65 4.05
C LEU A 68 14.41 -12.26 3.73
N SER A 69 14.36 -11.30 4.69
CA SER A 69 14.91 -9.97 4.50
C SER A 69 16.44 -9.99 4.25
N ILE A 70 17.16 -10.88 4.94
CA ILE A 70 18.60 -11.10 4.71
C ILE A 70 18.81 -11.71 3.31
N SER A 71 18.08 -12.77 2.99
CA SER A 71 18.18 -13.48 1.71
C SER A 71 17.96 -12.56 0.50
N ILE A 72 16.93 -11.69 0.57
CA ILE A 72 16.64 -10.71 -0.50
C ILE A 72 17.80 -9.73 -0.68
N ARG A 73 18.40 -9.26 0.42
CA ARG A 73 19.57 -8.36 0.35
C ARG A 73 20.80 -9.05 -0.20
N ASP A 74 21.01 -10.32 0.09
CA ASP A 74 22.11 -11.10 -0.44
C ASP A 74 21.94 -11.38 -1.94
N ASP A 75 20.72 -11.51 -2.42
CA ASP A 75 20.37 -11.64 -3.82
C ASP A 75 20.77 -10.42 -4.66
N PHE A 76 20.94 -9.23 -4.04
CA PHE A 76 21.46 -8.06 -4.75
C PHE A 76 22.85 -8.31 -5.36
N SER A 77 23.63 -9.21 -4.80
CA SER A 77 24.92 -9.62 -5.34
C SER A 77 24.83 -10.24 -6.74
N LYS A 78 23.69 -10.83 -7.12
CA LYS A 78 23.43 -11.41 -8.45
C LYS A 78 23.45 -10.35 -9.56
N TYR A 79 23.13 -9.10 -9.23
CA TYR A 79 23.07 -7.98 -10.17
C TYR A 79 24.38 -7.18 -10.26
N ARG A 80 25.43 -7.54 -9.50
CA ARG A 80 26.70 -6.79 -9.37
C ARG A 80 27.42 -6.51 -10.69
N LYS A 81 27.17 -7.32 -11.73
CA LYS A 81 27.74 -7.10 -13.07
C LYS A 81 27.15 -5.86 -13.76
N ARG A 82 25.95 -5.47 -13.41
CA ARG A 82 25.20 -4.35 -14.01
C ARG A 82 25.19 -3.12 -13.11
N VAL A 83 24.91 -3.32 -11.82
CA VAL A 83 24.80 -2.26 -10.82
C VAL A 83 25.59 -2.67 -9.56
N PRO A 84 26.42 -1.78 -8.99
CA PRO A 84 27.09 -2.05 -7.72
C PRO A 84 26.08 -2.39 -6.61
N GLU A 85 26.35 -3.45 -5.87
CA GLU A 85 25.46 -3.93 -4.79
C GLU A 85 25.20 -2.85 -3.73
N SER A 86 26.21 -2.06 -3.36
CA SER A 86 26.05 -0.95 -2.41
C SER A 86 24.98 0.03 -2.88
N ARG A 87 24.96 0.37 -4.17
CA ARG A 87 23.97 1.28 -4.74
C ARG A 87 22.56 0.68 -4.70
N ILE A 88 22.42 -0.63 -4.97
CA ILE A 88 21.12 -1.30 -4.86
C ILE A 88 20.62 -1.21 -3.42
N ARG A 89 21.47 -1.47 -2.42
CA ARG A 89 21.13 -1.37 -0.99
C ARG A 89 20.75 0.06 -0.60
N GLU A 90 21.47 1.07 -1.07
CA GLU A 90 21.22 2.49 -0.80
C GLU A 90 19.87 2.96 -1.40
N VAL A 91 19.59 2.60 -2.66
CA VAL A 91 18.31 2.94 -3.30
C VAL A 91 17.14 2.19 -2.64
N PHE A 92 17.34 0.92 -2.29
CA PHE A 92 16.34 0.12 -1.61
C PHE A 92 16.00 0.68 -0.20
N ALA A 93 17.01 1.08 0.56
CA ALA A 93 16.81 1.76 1.84
C ALA A 93 16.04 3.08 1.68
N SER A 94 16.38 3.84 0.64
CA SER A 94 15.72 5.12 0.37
C SER A 94 14.24 4.97 -0.05
N ILE A 95 13.84 3.85 -0.65
CA ILE A 95 12.42 3.54 -0.89
C ILE A 95 11.67 3.45 0.43
N VAL A 96 12.26 2.78 1.42
CA VAL A 96 11.65 2.63 2.75
C VAL A 96 11.59 3.97 3.49
N GLU A 97 12.67 4.75 3.46
CA GLU A 97 12.76 6.06 4.13
C GLU A 97 11.79 7.10 3.55
N GLN A 98 11.49 7.02 2.25
CA GLN A 98 10.59 7.95 1.56
C GLN A 98 9.16 7.41 1.40
N ALA A 99 8.82 6.32 2.08
CA ALA A 99 7.50 5.70 1.97
C ALA A 99 6.37 6.66 2.38
N GLY A 100 5.27 6.65 1.63
CA GLY A 100 4.13 7.57 1.82
C GLY A 100 4.36 8.98 1.29
N ALA A 101 5.57 9.31 0.82
CA ALA A 101 5.91 10.60 0.23
C ALA A 101 6.33 10.48 -1.24
N LYS A 102 6.41 11.60 -1.94
CA LYS A 102 6.99 11.65 -3.29
C LYS A 102 8.44 11.19 -3.24
N PHE A 103 8.81 10.29 -4.15
CA PHE A 103 10.19 9.85 -4.26
C PHE A 103 11.08 10.93 -4.86
N VAL A 104 12.08 11.35 -4.11
CA VAL A 104 13.02 12.42 -4.48
C VAL A 104 14.40 11.81 -4.63
N TYR A 105 14.91 11.77 -5.85
CA TYR A 105 16.20 11.16 -6.18
C TYR A 105 17.39 11.78 -5.42
N SER A 106 17.33 13.08 -5.11
CA SER A 106 18.40 13.75 -4.34
C SER A 106 18.44 13.35 -2.85
N ASN A 107 17.39 12.69 -2.35
CA ASN A 107 17.35 12.17 -0.99
C ASN A 107 18.01 10.79 -0.88
N VAL A 108 18.33 10.16 -2.01
CA VAL A 108 19.06 8.89 -2.01
C VAL A 108 20.49 9.15 -1.60
N VAL A 109 20.88 8.62 -0.46
CA VAL A 109 22.26 8.74 0.07
C VAL A 109 23.14 7.73 -0.67
N ALA A 110 23.57 8.08 -1.89
CA ALA A 110 24.45 7.24 -2.71
C ALA A 110 25.52 8.08 -3.39
N LYS A 111 26.74 7.53 -3.51
CA LYS A 111 27.80 8.11 -4.34
C LYS A 111 27.54 7.75 -5.81
N ALA A 112 26.45 8.26 -6.38
CA ALA A 112 26.01 7.93 -7.73
C ALA A 112 25.39 9.14 -8.42
N SER A 113 25.48 9.19 -9.75
CA SER A 113 24.80 10.19 -10.56
C SER A 113 23.30 9.91 -10.66
N LEU A 114 22.50 10.94 -10.97
CA LEU A 114 21.05 10.78 -11.16
C LEU A 114 20.67 9.67 -12.15
N PRO A 115 21.31 9.51 -13.33
CA PRO A 115 21.02 8.41 -14.23
C PRO A 115 21.27 7.04 -13.61
N GLN A 116 22.32 6.90 -12.81
CA GLN A 116 22.67 5.65 -12.13
C GLN A 116 21.68 5.28 -11.01
N ILE A 117 21.14 6.28 -10.29
CA ILE A 117 20.10 6.06 -9.28
C ILE A 117 18.81 5.62 -9.97
N LYS A 118 18.43 6.26 -11.10
CA LYS A 118 17.28 5.88 -11.91
C LYS A 118 17.39 4.44 -12.40
N GLU A 119 18.53 4.08 -13.01
CA GLU A 119 18.78 2.70 -13.47
C GLU A 119 18.63 1.68 -12.34
N THR A 120 19.10 2.03 -11.14
CA THR A 120 18.98 1.16 -9.97
C THR A 120 17.54 1.01 -9.49
N LEU A 121 16.77 2.11 -9.46
CA LEU A 121 15.35 2.07 -9.12
C LEU A 121 14.56 1.25 -10.15
N ASP A 122 14.83 1.44 -11.44
CA ASP A 122 14.20 0.67 -12.51
C ASP A 122 14.51 -0.83 -12.38
N LEU A 123 15.71 -1.20 -11.97
CA LEU A 123 16.08 -2.58 -11.68
C LEU A 123 15.24 -3.16 -10.53
N LEU A 124 15.05 -2.42 -9.43
CA LEU A 124 14.22 -2.85 -8.31
C LEU A 124 12.74 -2.98 -8.71
N ILE A 125 12.24 -2.07 -9.55
CA ILE A 125 10.88 -2.16 -10.10
C ILE A 125 10.74 -3.38 -11.02
N MET A 126 11.70 -3.64 -11.90
CA MET A 126 11.70 -4.82 -12.77
C MET A 126 11.79 -6.13 -11.98
N ALA A 127 12.49 -6.12 -10.86
CA ALA A 127 12.59 -7.27 -9.95
C ALA A 127 11.32 -7.49 -9.10
N GLY A 128 10.31 -6.61 -9.20
CA GLY A 128 9.08 -6.69 -8.40
C GLY A 128 9.25 -6.31 -6.93
N LEU A 129 10.38 -5.69 -6.57
CA LEU A 129 10.66 -5.27 -5.19
C LEU A 129 10.11 -3.88 -4.86
N ALA A 130 9.71 -3.13 -5.89
CA ALA A 130 9.16 -1.79 -5.76
C ALA A 130 8.08 -1.52 -6.83
N PHE A 131 7.07 -0.74 -6.47
CA PHE A 131 5.96 -0.39 -7.35
C PHE A 131 5.79 1.14 -7.38
N PRO A 132 5.92 1.77 -8.57
CA PRO A 132 5.70 3.20 -8.69
C PRO A 132 4.21 3.54 -8.71
N VAL A 133 3.84 4.63 -8.03
CA VAL A 133 2.53 5.26 -8.08
C VAL A 133 2.71 6.63 -8.72
N TYR A 134 2.21 6.82 -9.92
CA TYR A 134 2.45 8.04 -10.69
C TYR A 134 1.42 9.12 -10.39
N HIS A 135 1.87 10.37 -10.38
CA HIS A 135 0.95 11.51 -10.40
C HIS A 135 0.17 11.54 -11.72
N THR A 136 -1.14 11.67 -11.62
CA THR A 136 -2.02 11.92 -12.79
C THR A 136 -2.78 13.23 -12.61
N SER A 137 -3.01 13.96 -13.72
CA SER A 137 -3.90 15.13 -13.69
C SER A 137 -5.37 14.75 -13.61
N ALA A 138 -5.73 13.50 -13.89
CA ALA A 138 -7.08 12.96 -13.77
C ALA A 138 -8.19 13.81 -14.41
N ASN A 139 -7.96 14.30 -15.64
CA ASN A 139 -8.94 15.09 -16.41
C ASN A 139 -9.81 14.23 -17.33
N GLY A 140 -9.73 12.89 -17.21
CA GLY A 140 -10.44 11.91 -18.06
C GLY A 140 -9.63 10.64 -18.24
N PHE A 141 -10.04 9.79 -19.16
CA PHE A 141 -9.40 8.52 -19.46
C PHE A 141 -8.56 8.55 -20.74
N PRO A 142 -7.54 7.69 -20.85
CA PRO A 142 -7.00 6.84 -19.78
C PRO A 142 -6.15 7.64 -18.77
N LEU A 143 -6.21 7.28 -17.49
CA LEU A 143 -5.44 7.94 -16.41
C LEU A 143 -3.93 7.94 -16.68
N GLY A 144 -3.41 6.86 -17.25
CA GLY A 144 -2.00 6.69 -17.60
C GLY A 144 -1.50 7.63 -18.70
N ALA A 145 -2.38 8.16 -19.56
CA ALA A 145 -2.00 9.13 -20.58
C ALA A 145 -1.73 10.55 -20.00
N GLN A 146 -2.05 10.76 -18.74
CA GLN A 146 -1.98 12.07 -18.08
C GLN A 146 -1.00 12.07 -16.90
N ILE A 147 -0.06 11.13 -16.88
CA ILE A 147 0.95 11.03 -15.83
C ILE A 147 2.05 12.09 -16.00
N ASP A 148 2.60 12.54 -14.88
CA ASP A 148 3.89 13.22 -14.84
C ASP A 148 4.96 12.20 -14.39
N PRO A 149 5.80 11.68 -15.30
CA PRO A 149 6.78 10.64 -14.97
C PRO A 149 7.89 11.10 -14.01
N LYS A 150 7.95 12.41 -13.72
CA LYS A 150 8.89 12.98 -12.75
C LYS A 150 8.30 13.03 -11.33
N LYS A 151 7.01 12.77 -11.19
CA LYS A 151 6.28 12.86 -9.94
C LYS A 151 5.65 11.51 -9.64
N PHE A 152 6.23 10.78 -8.70
CA PHE A 152 5.75 9.48 -8.30
C PHE A 152 6.11 9.20 -6.84
N LYS A 153 5.34 8.32 -6.24
CA LYS A 153 5.66 7.65 -4.98
C LYS A 153 6.18 6.25 -5.31
N VAL A 154 6.82 5.59 -4.35
CA VAL A 154 7.28 4.21 -4.51
C VAL A 154 6.79 3.39 -3.33
N LEU A 155 6.11 2.29 -3.61
CA LEU A 155 5.69 1.31 -2.61
C LEU A 155 6.72 0.17 -2.57
N LEU A 156 7.06 -0.27 -1.38
CA LEU A 156 7.78 -1.52 -1.21
C LEU A 156 6.82 -2.70 -1.41
N TYR A 157 7.30 -3.82 -1.92
CA TYR A 157 6.51 -4.98 -2.34
C TYR A 157 5.79 -5.73 -1.20
N ASP A 158 6.17 -5.53 0.06
CA ASP A 158 5.58 -6.22 1.22
C ASP A 158 5.62 -5.37 2.48
N THR A 159 4.54 -5.38 3.27
CA THR A 159 4.40 -4.59 4.49
C THR A 159 5.21 -5.14 5.65
N GLY A 160 5.35 -6.46 5.77
CA GLY A 160 6.18 -7.09 6.80
C GLY A 160 7.66 -6.78 6.61
N ILE A 161 8.16 -6.93 5.39
CA ILE A 161 9.53 -6.55 5.02
C ILE A 161 9.77 -5.05 5.25
N PHE A 162 8.79 -4.21 4.91
CA PHE A 162 8.88 -2.77 5.17
C PHE A 162 9.09 -2.47 6.66
N GLN A 163 8.26 -3.05 7.53
CA GLN A 163 8.37 -2.87 8.97
C GLN A 163 9.67 -3.44 9.54
N HIS A 164 10.09 -4.61 9.07
CA HIS A 164 11.32 -5.24 9.49
C HIS A 164 12.55 -4.37 9.18
N ILE A 165 12.60 -3.75 7.99
CA ILE A 165 13.70 -2.85 7.59
C ILE A 165 13.72 -1.58 8.46
N LEU A 166 12.56 -1.05 8.84
CA LEU A 166 12.45 0.10 9.76
C LEU A 166 12.89 -0.22 11.19
N GLY A 167 13.19 -1.49 11.50
CA GLY A 167 13.62 -1.90 12.84
C GLY A 167 12.49 -1.85 13.88
N LEU A 168 11.23 -1.95 13.45
CA LEU A 168 10.11 -2.02 14.39
C LEU A 168 10.25 -3.25 15.27
N ASN A 169 10.36 -3.03 16.58
CA ASN A 169 10.46 -4.10 17.56
C ASN A 169 9.06 -4.71 17.78
N ILE A 170 8.75 -5.70 16.99
CA ILE A 170 7.43 -6.35 16.97
C ILE A 170 7.09 -7.03 18.29
N ARG A 171 8.10 -7.38 19.11
CA ARG A 171 7.86 -7.90 20.47
C ARG A 171 7.20 -6.86 21.37
N GLU A 172 7.52 -5.59 21.20
CA GLU A 172 6.86 -4.49 21.91
C GLU A 172 5.42 -4.30 21.44
N TYR A 173 5.17 -4.54 20.15
CA TYR A 173 3.84 -4.44 19.54
C TYR A 173 2.87 -5.52 20.04
N LEU A 174 3.34 -6.73 20.31
CA LEU A 174 2.52 -7.82 20.83
C LEU A 174 2.11 -7.61 22.31
N VAL A 175 2.75 -6.69 23.02
CA VAL A 175 2.52 -6.41 24.45
C VAL A 175 1.64 -5.18 24.67
N VAL A 176 1.52 -4.27 23.68
CA VAL A 176 0.80 -2.99 23.82
C VAL A 176 -0.34 -2.92 22.80
N GLU A 177 -1.58 -3.01 23.28
CA GLU A 177 -2.80 -2.98 22.44
C GLU A 177 -2.96 -1.68 21.62
N GLU A 178 -2.31 -0.57 22.00
CA GLU A 178 -2.39 0.74 21.34
C GLU A 178 -1.02 1.39 21.18
N MET A 179 -0.08 0.73 20.48
CA MET A 179 1.19 1.40 20.21
C MET A 179 1.02 2.46 19.11
N ASP A 180 1.39 3.70 19.43
CA ASP A 180 1.45 4.81 18.47
C ASP A 180 2.65 4.60 17.52
N MET A 181 2.41 3.87 16.42
CA MET A 181 3.45 3.64 15.41
C MET A 181 3.68 4.92 14.60
N VAL A 182 4.92 5.38 14.57
CA VAL A 182 5.34 6.60 13.86
C VAL A 182 4.97 6.59 12.37
N ASN A 183 4.80 5.41 11.76
CA ASN A 183 4.55 5.24 10.33
C ASN A 183 3.21 4.58 9.98
N LYS A 184 2.22 4.61 10.88
CA LYS A 184 0.88 4.00 10.63
C LYS A 184 0.26 4.45 9.31
N GLY A 185 0.36 5.73 8.98
CA GLY A 185 -0.18 6.29 7.73
C GLY A 185 0.47 5.67 6.50
N SER A 186 1.81 5.71 6.44
CA SER A 186 2.56 5.15 5.31
C SER A 186 2.35 3.65 5.14
N LEU A 187 2.26 2.90 6.26
CA LEU A 187 2.01 1.47 6.24
C LEU A 187 0.62 1.14 5.68
N ALA A 188 -0.42 1.87 6.10
CA ALA A 188 -1.77 1.69 5.58
C ALA A 188 -1.84 2.05 4.08
N GLU A 189 -1.13 3.10 3.65
CA GLU A 189 -1.03 3.49 2.24
C GLU A 189 -0.33 2.41 1.42
N ILE A 190 0.82 1.88 1.87
CA ILE A 190 1.52 0.78 1.18
C ILE A 190 0.62 -0.44 1.07
N TYR A 191 0.00 -0.86 2.16
CA TYR A 191 -0.93 -1.98 2.17
C TYR A 191 -2.04 -1.80 1.13
N ALA A 192 -2.71 -0.66 1.17
CA ALA A 192 -3.79 -0.33 0.25
C ALA A 192 -3.34 -0.37 -1.20
N GLY A 193 -2.20 0.23 -1.52
CA GLY A 193 -1.64 0.22 -2.87
C GLY A 193 -1.28 -1.17 -3.35
N LEU A 194 -0.69 -2.01 -2.50
CA LEU A 194 -0.38 -3.40 -2.85
C LEU A 194 -1.64 -4.23 -3.10
N GLU A 195 -2.69 -4.06 -2.29
CA GLU A 195 -3.96 -4.74 -2.51
C GLU A 195 -4.64 -4.29 -3.81
N LEU A 196 -4.58 -2.98 -4.14
CA LEU A 196 -5.08 -2.47 -5.43
C LEU A 196 -4.28 -3.05 -6.61
N ILE A 197 -2.95 -3.20 -6.50
CA ILE A 197 -2.12 -3.85 -7.52
C ILE A 197 -2.52 -5.31 -7.71
N LYS A 198 -2.61 -6.06 -6.62
CA LYS A 198 -2.91 -7.52 -6.64
C LYS A 198 -4.32 -7.82 -7.16
N SER A 199 -5.25 -6.90 -6.96
CA SER A 199 -6.63 -7.03 -7.43
C SER A 199 -6.83 -6.54 -8.86
N SER A 200 -5.81 -5.98 -9.50
CA SER A 200 -5.85 -5.56 -10.90
C SER A 200 -5.86 -6.77 -11.84
N SER A 201 -6.37 -6.57 -13.07
CA SER A 201 -6.39 -7.61 -14.10
C SER A 201 -4.99 -8.20 -14.34
N ILE A 202 -4.90 -9.52 -14.43
CA ILE A 202 -3.65 -10.23 -14.77
C ILE A 202 -3.21 -10.02 -16.22
N LEU A 203 -4.11 -9.48 -17.06
CA LEU A 203 -3.85 -9.26 -18.49
C LEU A 203 -3.13 -7.94 -18.77
N GLU A 204 -3.13 -7.03 -17.81
CA GLU A 204 -2.51 -5.71 -17.93
C GLU A 204 -1.45 -5.50 -16.85
N LYS A 205 -0.39 -4.76 -17.21
CA LYS A 205 0.58 -4.34 -16.20
C LYS A 205 -0.13 -3.38 -15.24
N PRO A 206 -0.24 -3.70 -13.95
CA PRO A 206 -0.94 -2.85 -13.01
C PRO A 206 -0.27 -1.48 -12.90
N GLN A 207 -1.08 -0.43 -12.94
CA GLN A 207 -0.65 0.94 -12.79
C GLN A 207 -1.45 1.61 -11.68
N LEU A 208 -0.76 2.25 -10.75
CA LEU A 208 -1.37 3.04 -9.70
C LEU A 208 -1.13 4.52 -9.94
N PHE A 209 -2.12 5.31 -9.57
CA PHE A 209 -2.08 6.75 -9.70
C PHE A 209 -2.43 7.42 -8.38
N TYR A 210 -1.84 8.59 -8.13
CA TYR A 210 -2.21 9.51 -7.09
C TYR A 210 -2.42 10.90 -7.68
N TRP A 211 -3.03 11.79 -6.93
CA TRP A 211 -3.16 13.17 -7.34
C TRP A 211 -2.64 14.12 -6.26
N HIS A 212 -1.99 15.19 -6.68
CA HIS A 212 -1.71 16.32 -5.82
C HIS A 212 -1.93 17.62 -6.60
N ARG A 213 -2.36 18.64 -5.89
CA ARG A 213 -2.60 19.95 -6.48
C ARG A 213 -1.29 20.61 -6.86
N LEU A 214 -1.19 21.11 -8.09
CA LEU A 214 0.04 21.73 -8.60
C LEU A 214 0.14 23.24 -8.27
N GLU A 215 -0.87 23.82 -7.63
CA GLU A 215 -0.87 25.23 -7.26
C GLU A 215 0.13 25.52 -6.13
N ARG A 216 0.80 26.68 -6.21
CA ARG A 216 1.75 27.12 -5.18
C ARG A 216 1.05 27.27 -3.82
N GLY A 217 1.63 26.69 -2.78
CA GLY A 217 1.11 26.75 -1.41
C GLY A 217 -0.01 25.75 -1.12
N SER A 218 -0.40 24.90 -2.06
CA SER A 218 -1.34 23.82 -1.82
C SER A 218 -0.61 22.55 -1.48
N ASN A 219 -1.04 21.89 -0.38
CA ASN A 219 -0.58 20.57 0.04
C ASN A 219 -1.70 19.52 -0.16
N ALA A 220 -2.73 19.84 -0.97
CA ALA A 220 -3.83 18.90 -1.20
C ALA A 220 -3.34 17.71 -2.03
N GLU A 221 -3.53 16.51 -1.49
CA GLU A 221 -3.14 15.24 -2.09
C GLU A 221 -4.25 14.22 -1.87
N VAL A 222 -4.45 13.32 -2.83
CA VAL A 222 -5.30 12.13 -2.77
C VAL A 222 -4.40 10.92 -2.97
N ASP A 223 -4.47 9.98 -2.04
CA ASP A 223 -3.52 8.86 -1.96
C ASP A 223 -3.56 7.97 -3.21
N TYR A 224 -4.77 7.64 -3.69
CA TYR A 224 -4.96 6.89 -4.93
C TYR A 224 -6.09 7.47 -5.78
N VAL A 225 -5.93 7.36 -7.10
CA VAL A 225 -6.97 7.66 -8.09
C VAL A 225 -7.15 6.40 -8.94
N ILE A 226 -8.35 5.83 -8.88
CA ILE A 226 -8.66 4.59 -9.60
C ILE A 226 -9.76 4.82 -10.64
N ARG A 227 -9.88 3.86 -11.55
CA ARG A 227 -11.00 3.74 -12.47
C ARG A 227 -11.97 2.69 -11.94
N GLN A 228 -13.26 3.03 -11.87
CA GLN A 228 -14.33 2.06 -11.65
C GLN A 228 -15.40 2.26 -12.74
N GLY A 229 -15.50 1.31 -13.66
CA GLY A 229 -16.33 1.48 -14.86
C GLY A 229 -15.88 2.72 -15.65
N ASP A 230 -16.79 3.66 -15.84
CA ASP A 230 -16.56 4.94 -16.55
C ASP A 230 -16.33 6.11 -15.58
N GLU A 231 -16.07 5.86 -14.30
CA GLU A 231 -15.85 6.88 -13.30
C GLU A 231 -14.39 6.93 -12.82
N ILE A 232 -13.89 8.15 -12.61
CA ILE A 232 -12.66 8.41 -11.85
C ILE A 232 -13.05 8.51 -10.39
N VAL A 233 -12.44 7.69 -9.54
CA VAL A 233 -12.76 7.62 -8.11
C VAL A 233 -11.51 7.90 -7.28
N PRO A 234 -11.49 8.98 -6.48
CA PRO A 234 -10.44 9.21 -5.52
C PRO A 234 -10.59 8.27 -4.32
N VAL A 235 -9.46 7.76 -3.84
CA VAL A 235 -9.37 6.90 -2.66
C VAL A 235 -8.40 7.53 -1.67
N GLU A 236 -8.90 7.83 -0.49
CA GLU A 236 -8.12 8.37 0.63
C GLU A 236 -7.93 7.30 1.69
N ILE A 237 -6.71 7.11 2.15
CA ILE A 237 -6.35 6.09 3.13
C ILE A 237 -6.20 6.73 4.51
N LYS A 238 -6.80 6.10 5.52
CA LYS A 238 -6.65 6.51 6.92
C LYS A 238 -6.28 5.30 7.77
N SER A 239 -5.21 5.42 8.53
CA SER A 239 -4.72 4.34 9.42
C SER A 239 -5.54 4.17 10.70
N GLY A 240 -6.50 5.04 10.97
CA GLY A 240 -7.39 5.04 12.13
C GLY A 240 -8.86 5.02 11.73
N TYR A 241 -9.72 5.30 12.72
CA TYR A 241 -11.18 5.33 12.54
C TYR A 241 -11.70 6.62 11.92
N SER A 242 -10.94 7.71 11.92
CA SER A 242 -11.40 9.01 11.43
C SER A 242 -10.29 9.78 10.73
N GLY A 243 -10.66 10.80 9.97
CA GLY A 243 -9.70 11.69 9.33
C GLY A 243 -10.38 12.77 8.49
N LYS A 244 -9.66 13.87 8.28
CA LYS A 244 -10.14 14.97 7.44
C LYS A 244 -10.06 14.56 5.97
N MET A 245 -11.16 14.86 5.21
CA MET A 245 -11.29 14.55 3.78
C MET A 245 -11.18 15.83 2.91
N GLN A 246 -10.47 16.85 3.39
CA GLN A 246 -10.43 18.16 2.71
C GLN A 246 -9.79 18.07 1.32
N SER A 247 -8.68 17.36 1.18
CA SER A 247 -8.00 17.19 -0.11
C SER A 247 -8.86 16.43 -1.11
N MET A 248 -9.48 15.33 -0.67
CA MET A 248 -10.37 14.54 -1.52
C MET A 248 -11.60 15.34 -1.95
N ARG A 249 -12.27 16.07 -1.01
CA ARG A 249 -13.41 16.93 -1.35
C ARG A 249 -13.02 18.05 -2.33
N LEU A 250 -11.83 18.63 -2.16
CA LEU A 250 -11.28 19.61 -3.11
C LEU A 250 -11.09 19.00 -4.50
N PHE A 251 -10.44 17.85 -4.57
CA PHE A 251 -10.25 17.11 -5.82
C PHE A 251 -11.56 16.76 -6.50
N MET A 252 -12.51 16.22 -5.75
CA MET A 252 -13.85 15.90 -6.26
C MET A 252 -14.53 17.14 -6.88
N LYS A 253 -14.44 18.29 -6.19
CA LYS A 253 -14.99 19.57 -6.68
C LYS A 253 -14.29 20.02 -7.94
N GLU A 254 -12.95 20.01 -8.00
CA GLU A 254 -12.16 20.43 -9.17
C GLU A 254 -12.38 19.56 -10.40
N LYS A 255 -12.61 18.26 -10.19
CA LYS A 255 -12.84 17.29 -11.27
C LYS A 255 -14.30 16.98 -11.54
N ASN A 256 -15.22 17.64 -10.82
CA ASN A 256 -16.66 17.40 -10.91
C ASN A 256 -17.06 15.93 -10.72
N LEU A 257 -16.42 15.28 -9.70
CA LEU A 257 -16.65 13.88 -9.40
C LEU A 257 -17.85 13.72 -8.44
N LYS A 258 -18.63 12.68 -8.64
CA LYS A 258 -19.86 12.43 -7.87
C LYS A 258 -19.60 11.78 -6.53
N ARG A 259 -18.58 10.92 -6.43
CA ARG A 259 -18.26 10.15 -5.24
C ARG A 259 -16.76 10.00 -5.03
N GLY A 260 -16.40 9.67 -3.80
CA GLY A 260 -15.05 9.28 -3.41
C GLY A 260 -15.08 8.16 -2.40
N ILE A 261 -13.94 7.55 -2.12
CA ILE A 261 -13.81 6.43 -1.19
C ILE A 261 -12.82 6.81 -0.10
N ARG A 262 -13.20 6.61 1.15
CA ARG A 262 -12.30 6.59 2.29
C ARG A 262 -12.09 5.15 2.74
N SER A 263 -10.85 4.67 2.74
CA SER A 263 -10.53 3.38 3.34
C SER A 263 -9.86 3.59 4.70
N SER A 264 -10.41 2.98 5.75
CA SER A 264 -10.00 3.21 7.15
C SER A 264 -10.27 1.98 8.01
N LEU A 265 -10.11 2.11 9.34
CA LEU A 265 -10.54 1.06 10.27
C LEU A 265 -12.04 1.13 10.60
N GLU A 266 -12.79 2.07 10.04
CA GLU A 266 -14.24 2.09 10.18
C GLU A 266 -14.90 0.96 9.38
N ASN A 267 -16.08 0.54 9.83
CA ASN A 267 -16.92 -0.41 9.08
C ASN A 267 -17.41 0.22 7.78
N PHE A 268 -17.95 -0.59 6.88
CA PHE A 268 -18.64 -0.09 5.69
C PHE A 268 -19.70 0.95 6.06
N GLY A 269 -19.80 2.02 5.27
CA GLY A 269 -20.73 3.11 5.53
C GLY A 269 -20.60 4.25 4.54
N ARG A 270 -21.26 5.39 4.86
CA ARG A 270 -21.23 6.60 4.02
C ARG A 270 -21.09 7.87 4.87
N ASP A 271 -20.34 8.83 4.35
CA ASP A 271 -20.31 10.22 4.82
C ASP A 271 -20.67 11.14 3.62
N GLY A 272 -21.96 11.39 3.44
CA GLY A 272 -22.47 12.08 2.27
C GLY A 272 -22.19 11.30 0.98
N ASN A 273 -21.40 11.90 0.09
CA ASN A 273 -20.99 11.28 -1.18
C ASN A 273 -19.63 10.54 -1.09
N ILE A 274 -19.13 10.30 0.13
CA ILE A 274 -17.92 9.51 0.38
C ILE A 274 -18.35 8.15 0.91
N GLU A 275 -17.97 7.10 0.22
CA GLU A 275 -18.13 5.71 0.66
C GLU A 275 -17.00 5.36 1.64
N ILE A 276 -17.34 4.67 2.73
CA ILE A 276 -16.38 4.19 3.71
C ILE A 276 -16.21 2.69 3.47
N ILE A 277 -15.00 2.28 3.19
CA ILE A 277 -14.63 0.89 2.95
C ILE A 277 -13.53 0.51 3.93
N PRO A 278 -13.70 -0.54 4.74
CA PRO A 278 -12.65 -1.00 5.65
C PRO A 278 -11.36 -1.33 4.90
N LEU A 279 -10.19 -1.08 5.52
CA LEU A 279 -8.90 -1.40 4.92
C LEU A 279 -8.80 -2.86 4.50
N TYR A 280 -9.32 -3.79 5.29
CA TYR A 280 -9.31 -5.23 4.95
C TYR A 280 -10.14 -5.58 3.69
N ALA A 281 -11.01 -4.67 3.24
CA ALA A 281 -11.88 -4.86 2.08
C ALA A 281 -11.44 -4.05 0.84
N ILE A 282 -10.32 -3.34 0.89
CA ILE A 282 -9.90 -2.44 -0.19
C ILE A 282 -9.69 -3.16 -1.54
N SER A 283 -9.33 -4.43 -1.52
CA SER A 283 -9.22 -5.28 -2.71
C SER A 283 -10.53 -5.41 -3.51
N THR A 284 -11.68 -5.15 -2.88
CA THR A 284 -12.98 -5.21 -3.57
C THR A 284 -13.21 -4.04 -4.54
N LEU A 285 -12.38 -2.98 -4.47
CA LEU A 285 -12.53 -1.79 -5.30
C LEU A 285 -12.17 -2.00 -6.77
N ILE A 286 -11.35 -2.99 -7.08
CA ILE A 286 -10.85 -3.27 -8.46
C ILE A 286 -11.35 -4.63 -8.97
N LYS A 287 -12.45 -5.15 -8.45
CA LYS A 287 -13.03 -6.36 -9.05
C LYS A 287 -13.58 -6.01 -10.44
N ASP A 288 -13.04 -6.68 -11.45
CA ASP A 288 -13.65 -6.69 -12.78
C ASP A 288 -15.08 -7.25 -12.65
N ASN A 289 -16.06 -6.43 -13.06
CA ASN A 289 -17.43 -6.89 -13.26
C ASN A 289 -17.50 -7.77 -14.52
#